data_675a556188278aded73bfcc443714d49
#
_entry.id   675a556188278aded73bfcc443714d49
#
_cell.length_a   1.000
_cell.length_b   1.000
_cell.length_c   1.000
_cell.angle_alpha   90.00
_cell.angle_beta   90.00
_cell.angle_gamma   90.00
#
_symmetry.space_group_name_H-M   'P 1'
#
loop_
_entity.id
_entity.type
_entity.pdbx_description
1 polymer ?
#
loop_
_entity_poly.entity_id
_entity_poly.type
_entity_poly.pdbx_seq_one_letter_code
_entity_poly.pdbx_strand_id
1 'polypeptide(L)'
;MAYEFVGKLYDEFEMNKQYYTSARTITEADVVNFAGLSGDFSALHINEEYAKKSIYGTRIAYGALTYIISTGLVCQTGLFDGSYIGLLGCEMKFTNPVRFQDTITCVLTPVEKRLSKKPGRGIIRFHIETINQKNEVVADQYWTILMATDREHME
;
A
#
# COMPACT_ATOMS: atom_id res chain seq x y z
N MET A 1 4.85 15.77 -26.83
CA MET A 1 3.68 15.95 -25.95
C MET A 1 4.20 15.92 -24.53
N ALA A 2 4.04 16.97 -23.74
CA ALA A 2 4.46 16.96 -22.34
C ALA A 2 3.47 16.08 -21.54
N TYR A 3 3.98 15.31 -20.60
CA TYR A 3 3.14 14.54 -19.68
C TYR A 3 2.40 15.51 -18.75
N GLU A 4 1.09 15.34 -18.62
CA GLU A 4 0.27 16.16 -17.76
C GLU A 4 -0.03 15.39 -16.46
N PHE A 5 0.48 15.91 -15.34
CA PHE A 5 0.24 15.33 -14.03
C PHE A 5 -1.18 15.65 -13.55
N VAL A 6 -1.93 14.62 -13.19
CA VAL A 6 -3.35 14.72 -12.81
C VAL A 6 -3.60 14.43 -11.32
N GLY A 7 -2.56 14.12 -10.56
CA GLY A 7 -2.67 13.83 -9.13
C GLY A 7 -3.07 15.05 -8.30
N LYS A 8 -3.54 14.78 -7.11
CA LYS A 8 -3.98 15.79 -6.13
C LYS A 8 -2.79 16.43 -5.42
N LEU A 9 -2.82 17.73 -5.27
CA LEU A 9 -1.91 18.46 -4.39
C LEU A 9 -2.33 18.30 -2.92
N TYR A 10 -1.45 18.70 -2.01
CA TYR A 10 -1.67 18.62 -0.57
C TYR A 10 -3.05 19.15 -0.13
N ASP A 11 -3.46 20.33 -0.61
CA ASP A 11 -4.72 20.97 -0.19
C ASP A 11 -5.97 20.28 -0.75
N GLU A 12 -5.83 19.55 -1.85
CA GLU A 12 -6.94 18.89 -2.53
C GLU A 12 -7.35 17.54 -1.87
N PHE A 13 -6.57 17.05 -0.91
CA PHE A 13 -6.97 15.90 -0.09
C PHE A 13 -7.90 16.35 1.03
N GLU A 14 -9.14 15.90 0.98
CA GLU A 14 -10.15 16.16 2.00
C GLU A 14 -9.96 15.24 3.20
N MET A 15 -9.90 15.82 4.42
CA MET A 15 -9.76 15.04 5.65
C MET A 15 -10.93 14.08 5.84
N ASN A 16 -10.61 12.85 6.25
CA ASN A 16 -11.56 11.76 6.51
C ASN A 16 -12.35 11.28 5.28
N LYS A 17 -12.00 11.74 4.08
CA LYS A 17 -12.58 11.21 2.83
C LYS A 17 -11.90 9.91 2.45
N GLN A 18 -12.68 8.92 2.10
CA GLN A 18 -12.18 7.63 1.64
C GLN A 18 -11.92 7.65 0.13
N TYR A 19 -10.77 7.12 -0.27
CA TYR A 19 -10.38 6.87 -1.64
C TYR A 19 -10.14 5.36 -1.81
N TYR A 20 -10.59 4.80 -2.91
CA TYR A 20 -10.56 3.36 -3.17
C TYR A 20 -9.63 3.05 -4.33
N THR A 21 -8.91 1.93 -4.22
CA THR A 21 -8.08 1.43 -5.31
C THR A 21 -8.84 0.43 -6.18
N SER A 22 -8.27 0.06 -7.31
CA SER A 22 -8.61 -1.18 -7.99
C SER A 22 -8.29 -2.39 -7.11
N ALA A 23 -8.79 -3.56 -7.48
CA ALA A 23 -8.50 -4.82 -6.80
C ALA A 23 -7.46 -5.64 -7.56
N ARG A 24 -6.70 -6.48 -6.85
CA ARG A 24 -5.73 -7.40 -7.44
C ARG A 24 -5.76 -8.75 -6.74
N THR A 25 -5.80 -9.83 -7.51
CA THR A 25 -5.66 -11.20 -7.00
C THR A 25 -4.20 -11.53 -6.76
N ILE A 26 -3.90 -12.09 -5.59
CA ILE A 26 -2.57 -12.57 -5.21
C ILE A 26 -2.37 -13.97 -5.73
N THR A 27 -1.37 -14.15 -6.58
CA THR A 27 -1.06 -15.42 -7.21
C THR A 27 0.13 -16.12 -6.57
N GLU A 28 0.29 -17.41 -6.82
CA GLU A 28 1.50 -18.14 -6.40
C GLU A 28 2.77 -17.54 -7.04
N ALA A 29 2.67 -17.04 -8.27
CA ALA A 29 3.77 -16.39 -8.97
C ALA A 29 4.25 -15.13 -8.22
N ASP A 30 3.33 -14.34 -7.64
CA ASP A 30 3.68 -13.16 -6.83
C ASP A 30 4.54 -13.58 -5.63
N VAL A 31 4.16 -14.64 -4.94
CA VAL A 31 4.85 -15.14 -3.75
C VAL A 31 6.23 -15.70 -4.10
N VAL A 32 6.33 -16.50 -5.15
CA VAL A 32 7.62 -17.09 -5.59
C VAL A 32 8.58 -16.01 -6.11
N ASN A 33 8.08 -15.06 -6.90
CA ASN A 33 8.90 -13.94 -7.37
C ASN A 33 9.38 -13.06 -6.22
N PHE A 34 8.53 -12.84 -5.21
CA PHE A 34 8.93 -12.08 -4.01
C PHE A 34 9.98 -12.81 -3.19
N ALA A 35 9.89 -14.14 -3.05
CA ALA A 35 10.93 -14.96 -2.42
C ALA A 35 12.29 -14.75 -3.10
N GLY A 36 12.31 -14.80 -4.43
CA GLY A 36 13.53 -14.57 -5.22
C GLY A 36 14.07 -13.14 -5.09
N LEU A 37 13.19 -12.15 -5.07
CA LEU A 37 13.56 -10.73 -4.92
C LEU A 37 14.10 -10.41 -3.53
N SER A 38 13.44 -10.91 -2.49
CA SER A 38 13.77 -10.59 -1.09
C SER A 38 14.87 -11.49 -0.51
N GLY A 39 15.06 -12.69 -1.08
CA GLY A 39 15.90 -13.74 -0.49
C GLY A 39 15.23 -14.47 0.69
N ASP A 40 13.98 -14.18 1.00
CA ASP A 40 13.23 -14.85 2.05
C ASP A 40 12.54 -16.11 1.49
N PHE A 41 13.20 -17.24 1.69
CA PHE A 41 12.67 -18.56 1.33
C PHE A 41 12.09 -19.32 2.53
N SER A 42 11.45 -18.60 3.46
CA SER A 42 10.79 -19.21 4.62
C SER A 42 9.78 -20.28 4.20
N ALA A 43 9.85 -21.44 4.84
CA ALA A 43 9.06 -22.61 4.48
C ALA A 43 7.54 -22.37 4.57
N LEU A 44 7.10 -21.45 5.41
CA LEU A 44 5.68 -21.08 5.51
C LEU A 44 5.08 -20.57 4.20
N HIS A 45 5.88 -19.94 3.36
CA HIS A 45 5.44 -19.32 2.12
C HIS A 45 5.69 -20.20 0.88
N ILE A 46 6.70 -21.08 0.92
CA ILE A 46 7.17 -21.82 -0.27
C ILE A 46 7.05 -23.34 -0.15
N ASN A 47 6.80 -23.89 1.04
CA ASN A 47 6.72 -25.34 1.27
C ASN A 47 5.33 -25.70 1.82
N GLU A 48 4.47 -26.27 0.97
CA GLU A 48 3.10 -26.63 1.33
C GLU A 48 3.03 -27.70 2.44
N GLU A 49 3.94 -28.70 2.40
CA GLU A 49 3.93 -29.76 3.43
C GLU A 49 4.34 -29.25 4.82
N TYR A 50 5.16 -28.20 4.87
CA TYR A 50 5.44 -27.48 6.09
C TYR A 50 4.23 -26.64 6.52
N ALA A 51 3.68 -25.85 5.60
CA ALA A 51 2.61 -24.89 5.89
C ALA A 51 1.30 -25.58 6.32
N LYS A 52 1.00 -26.77 5.82
CA LYS A 52 -0.14 -27.60 6.27
C LYS A 52 -0.09 -27.90 7.79
N LYS A 53 1.10 -27.96 8.38
CA LYS A 53 1.30 -28.22 9.82
C LYS A 53 1.26 -26.94 10.66
N SER A 54 1.23 -25.77 10.03
CA SER A 54 1.14 -24.47 10.69
C SER A 54 -0.31 -24.16 11.10
N ILE A 55 -0.47 -23.10 11.90
CA ILE A 55 -1.80 -22.59 12.27
C ILE A 55 -2.63 -22.11 11.06
N TYR A 56 -2.01 -21.91 9.92
CA TYR A 56 -2.66 -21.43 8.69
C TYR A 56 -3.22 -22.57 7.84
N GLY A 57 -2.71 -23.79 7.99
CA GLY A 57 -3.15 -25.00 7.27
C GLY A 57 -2.78 -25.05 5.79
N THR A 58 -2.11 -24.04 5.26
CA THR A 58 -1.60 -23.92 3.89
C THR A 58 -0.61 -22.78 3.82
N ARG A 59 0.10 -22.66 2.67
CA ARG A 59 0.96 -21.51 2.41
C ARG A 59 0.17 -20.20 2.39
N ILE A 60 0.80 -19.14 2.87
CA ILE A 60 0.25 -17.77 2.85
C ILE A 60 1.23 -16.82 2.16
N ALA A 61 0.75 -15.68 1.70
CA ALA A 61 1.59 -14.62 1.18
C ALA A 61 2.40 -13.94 2.30
N TYR A 62 3.53 -13.35 1.93
CA TYR A 62 4.32 -12.52 2.85
C TYR A 62 3.56 -11.27 3.24
N GLY A 63 3.68 -10.85 4.50
CA GLY A 63 3.17 -9.54 4.92
C GLY A 63 3.85 -8.39 4.12
N ALA A 64 5.16 -8.49 3.92
CA ALA A 64 5.90 -7.51 3.11
C ALA A 64 5.44 -7.47 1.65
N LEU A 65 5.10 -8.60 1.04
CA LEU A 65 4.51 -8.65 -0.30
C LEU A 65 3.15 -7.95 -0.33
N THR A 66 2.30 -8.18 0.69
CA THR A 66 1.01 -7.51 0.82
C THR A 66 1.19 -5.98 0.87
N TYR A 67 2.18 -5.49 1.63
CA TYR A 67 2.53 -4.08 1.67
C TYR A 67 2.97 -3.54 0.30
N ILE A 68 3.89 -4.21 -0.39
CA ILE A 68 4.38 -3.78 -1.71
C ILE A 68 3.24 -3.74 -2.74
N ILE A 69 2.36 -4.74 -2.74
CA ILE A 69 1.20 -4.73 -3.62
C ILE A 69 0.23 -3.59 -3.27
N SER A 70 0.03 -3.31 -1.98
CA SER A 70 -0.75 -2.16 -1.54
C SER A 70 -0.18 -0.84 -2.08
N THR A 71 1.15 -0.66 -2.06
CA THR A 71 1.78 0.53 -2.65
C THR A 71 1.49 0.65 -4.14
N GLY A 72 1.56 -0.46 -4.88
CA GLY A 72 1.24 -0.51 -6.31
C GLY A 72 -0.22 -0.13 -6.59
N LEU A 73 -1.17 -0.69 -5.83
CA LEU A 73 -2.59 -0.38 -5.96
C LEU A 73 -2.87 1.11 -5.69
N VAL A 74 -2.24 1.66 -4.66
CA VAL A 74 -2.35 3.09 -4.32
C VAL A 74 -1.78 3.97 -5.43
N CYS A 75 -0.60 3.65 -5.96
CA CYS A 75 0.01 4.40 -7.07
C CYS A 75 -0.87 4.37 -8.32
N GLN A 76 -1.50 3.24 -8.64
CA GLN A 76 -2.38 3.10 -9.81
C GLN A 76 -3.65 3.96 -9.74
N THR A 77 -4.01 4.52 -8.59
CA THR A 77 -5.11 5.48 -8.49
C THR A 77 -4.83 6.80 -9.22
N GLY A 78 -3.56 7.12 -9.49
CA GLY A 78 -3.13 8.42 -10.00
C GLY A 78 -3.24 9.57 -8.99
N LEU A 79 -3.76 9.33 -7.78
CA LEU A 79 -3.97 10.39 -6.77
C LEU A 79 -2.70 11.15 -6.39
N PHE A 80 -1.56 10.49 -6.49
CA PHE A 80 -0.26 11.02 -6.10
C PHE A 80 0.60 11.46 -7.29
N ASP A 81 0.06 11.36 -8.50
CA ASP A 81 0.81 11.60 -9.72
C ASP A 81 1.25 13.06 -9.84
N GLY A 82 2.58 13.27 -9.83
CA GLY A 82 3.20 14.58 -9.87
C GLY A 82 3.05 15.43 -8.60
N SER A 83 2.58 14.86 -7.48
CA SER A 83 2.47 15.58 -6.19
C SER A 83 3.21 14.88 -5.05
N TYR A 84 3.55 13.61 -5.24
CA TYR A 84 4.30 12.81 -4.29
C TYR A 84 5.77 13.21 -4.29
N ILE A 85 6.30 13.63 -3.14
CA ILE A 85 7.71 13.96 -2.96
C ILE A 85 8.45 12.81 -2.28
N GLY A 86 7.83 12.15 -1.30
CA GLY A 86 8.46 11.02 -0.63
C GLY A 86 7.64 10.40 0.49
N LEU A 87 7.89 9.13 0.75
CA LEU A 87 7.38 8.41 1.91
C LEU A 87 8.31 8.67 3.10
N LEU A 88 7.81 9.34 4.14
CA LEU A 88 8.59 9.66 5.34
C LEU A 88 8.58 8.53 6.36
N GLY A 89 7.57 7.68 6.31
CA GLY A 89 7.46 6.53 7.19
C GLY A 89 6.18 5.76 6.97
N CYS A 90 6.18 4.51 7.42
CA CYS A 90 5.00 3.67 7.45
C CYS A 90 4.97 2.85 8.75
N GLU A 91 3.78 2.69 9.26
CA GLU A 91 3.45 1.78 10.35
C GLU A 91 2.47 0.76 9.78
N MET A 92 2.61 -0.51 10.15
CA MET A 92 1.70 -1.53 9.65
C MET A 92 1.48 -2.64 10.65
N LYS A 93 0.26 -3.18 10.64
CA LYS A 93 -0.13 -4.38 11.35
C LYS A 93 -0.75 -5.34 10.35
N PHE A 94 -0.29 -6.57 10.35
CA PHE A 94 -0.88 -7.65 9.56
C PHE A 94 -1.92 -8.34 10.44
N THR A 95 -3.19 -8.12 10.14
CA THR A 95 -4.31 -8.53 11.00
C THR A 95 -4.86 -9.90 10.63
N ASN A 96 -4.78 -10.24 9.33
CA ASN A 96 -5.19 -11.54 8.80
C ASN A 96 -4.23 -12.01 7.71
N PRO A 97 -4.03 -13.32 7.56
CA PRO A 97 -3.19 -13.86 6.49
C PRO A 97 -3.84 -13.62 5.12
N VAL A 98 -3.02 -13.24 4.15
CA VAL A 98 -3.42 -13.25 2.73
C VAL A 98 -3.11 -14.62 2.16
N ARG A 99 -4.11 -15.29 1.63
CA ARG A 99 -3.98 -16.61 1.01
C ARG A 99 -3.76 -16.47 -0.50
N PHE A 100 -3.22 -17.49 -1.12
CA PHE A 100 -3.18 -17.56 -2.58
C PHE A 100 -4.61 -17.52 -3.13
N GLN A 101 -4.80 -16.77 -4.21
CA GLN A 101 -6.09 -16.45 -4.83
C GLN A 101 -6.97 -15.47 -4.04
N ASP A 102 -6.53 -14.93 -2.91
CA ASP A 102 -7.21 -13.79 -2.34
C ASP A 102 -7.09 -12.57 -3.25
N THR A 103 -8.17 -11.81 -3.33
CA THR A 103 -8.22 -10.55 -4.08
C THR A 103 -8.25 -9.41 -3.08
N ILE A 104 -7.26 -8.55 -3.14
CA ILE A 104 -7.11 -7.43 -2.21
C ILE A 104 -7.36 -6.09 -2.89
N THR A 105 -7.87 -5.13 -2.12
CA THR A 105 -8.03 -3.72 -2.48
C THR A 105 -7.62 -2.85 -1.29
N CYS A 106 -7.37 -1.56 -1.53
CA CYS A 106 -7.04 -0.63 -0.45
C CYS A 106 -8.07 0.49 -0.35
N VAL A 107 -8.33 0.90 0.89
CA VAL A 107 -9.09 2.10 1.23
C VAL A 107 -8.14 3.08 1.91
N LEU A 108 -8.00 4.27 1.32
CA LEU A 108 -7.12 5.32 1.83
C LEU A 108 -7.95 6.43 2.46
N THR A 109 -7.57 6.87 3.67
CA THR A 109 -8.24 7.96 4.37
C THR A 109 -7.19 8.93 4.91
N PRO A 110 -7.15 10.21 4.47
CA PRO A 110 -6.30 11.22 5.11
C PRO A 110 -6.79 11.47 6.54
N VAL A 111 -5.92 11.23 7.53
CA VAL A 111 -6.29 11.36 8.96
C VAL A 111 -5.55 12.48 9.67
N GLU A 112 -4.42 12.93 9.15
CA GLU A 112 -3.67 14.07 9.67
C GLU A 112 -3.05 14.86 8.52
N LYS A 113 -3.06 16.21 8.62
CA LYS A 113 -2.42 17.11 7.67
C LYS A 113 -1.66 18.20 8.42
N ARG A 114 -0.47 18.52 7.97
CA ARG A 114 0.29 19.68 8.45
C ARG A 114 1.23 20.20 7.39
N LEU A 115 1.47 21.49 7.38
CA LEU A 115 2.49 22.06 6.51
C LEU A 115 3.90 21.67 6.98
N SER A 116 4.80 21.52 6.05
CA SER A 116 6.22 21.34 6.32
C SER A 116 6.87 22.68 6.70
N LYS A 117 8.02 22.63 7.39
CA LYS A 117 8.84 23.83 7.62
C LYS A 117 9.46 24.38 6.33
N LYS A 118 9.62 23.55 5.29
CA LYS A 118 10.07 23.97 3.97
C LYS A 118 8.86 24.43 3.15
N PRO A 119 8.93 25.60 2.48
CA PRO A 119 7.84 26.08 1.64
C PRO A 119 7.54 25.09 0.49
N GLY A 120 6.35 25.17 -0.06
CA GLY A 120 5.90 24.32 -1.18
C GLY A 120 5.61 22.88 -0.79
N ARG A 121 5.60 22.52 0.50
CA ARG A 121 5.49 21.13 0.97
C ARG A 121 4.55 20.99 2.14
N GLY A 122 3.75 19.95 2.11
CA GLY A 122 2.89 19.52 3.22
C GLY A 122 3.11 18.03 3.53
N ILE A 123 2.67 17.62 4.70
CA ILE A 123 2.75 16.23 5.17
C ILE A 123 1.33 15.76 5.44
N ILE A 124 0.97 14.63 4.85
CA ILE A 124 -0.30 13.97 5.09
C ILE A 124 -0.02 12.58 5.66
N ARG A 125 -0.73 12.23 6.74
CA ARG A 125 -0.80 10.87 7.25
C ARG A 125 -2.08 10.24 6.73
N PHE A 126 -1.93 9.13 5.98
CA PHE A 126 -3.02 8.33 5.49
C PHE A 126 -3.19 7.08 6.35
N HIS A 127 -4.41 6.79 6.77
CA HIS A 127 -4.81 5.47 7.21
C HIS A 127 -5.16 4.65 5.97
N ILE A 128 -4.58 3.48 5.82
CA ILE A 128 -4.77 2.61 4.66
C ILE A 128 -5.13 1.22 5.15
N GLU A 129 -6.34 0.81 4.86
CA GLU A 129 -6.80 -0.55 5.11
C GLU A 129 -6.69 -1.35 3.82
N THR A 130 -5.94 -2.44 3.86
CA THR A 130 -5.95 -3.44 2.80
C THR A 130 -6.94 -4.52 3.19
N ILE A 131 -7.95 -4.73 2.36
CA ILE A 131 -9.07 -5.65 2.61
C ILE A 131 -9.12 -6.73 1.53
N ASN A 132 -9.53 -7.94 1.91
CA ASN A 132 -9.73 -9.04 0.98
C ASN A 132 -11.17 -9.08 0.44
N GLN A 133 -11.48 -10.05 -0.43
CA GLN A 133 -12.80 -10.25 -1.05
C GLN A 133 -13.92 -10.59 -0.05
N LYS A 134 -13.56 -10.91 1.21
CA LYS A 134 -14.53 -11.17 2.29
C LYS A 134 -14.76 -9.95 3.18
N ASN A 135 -14.21 -8.78 2.80
CA ASN A 135 -14.18 -7.55 3.61
C ASN A 135 -13.41 -7.71 4.94
N GLU A 136 -12.46 -8.63 5.01
CA GLU A 136 -11.57 -8.76 6.17
C GLU A 136 -10.37 -7.84 5.97
N VAL A 137 -10.01 -7.04 6.98
CA VAL A 137 -8.78 -6.25 6.96
C VAL A 137 -7.60 -7.21 7.11
N VAL A 138 -6.72 -7.25 6.12
CA VAL A 138 -5.52 -8.09 6.10
C VAL A 138 -4.27 -7.30 6.50
N ALA A 139 -4.26 -5.99 6.22
CA ALA A 139 -3.23 -5.08 6.71
C ALA A 139 -3.85 -3.74 7.08
N ASP A 140 -3.55 -3.27 8.29
CA ASP A 140 -3.91 -1.96 8.82
C ASP A 140 -2.65 -1.10 8.87
N GLN A 141 -2.63 0.00 8.11
CA GLN A 141 -1.42 0.74 7.79
C GLN A 141 -1.59 2.24 8.00
N TYR A 142 -0.50 2.91 8.38
CA TYR A 142 -0.41 4.36 8.35
C TYR A 142 0.80 4.78 7.54
N TRP A 143 0.58 5.58 6.49
CA TRP A 143 1.66 6.13 5.68
C TRP A 143 1.75 7.63 5.88
N THR A 144 2.95 8.10 6.19
CA THR A 144 3.26 9.53 6.31
C THR A 144 3.96 9.96 5.02
N ILE A 145 3.30 10.79 4.25
CA ILE A 145 3.73 11.17 2.89
C ILE A 145 4.02 12.67 2.85
N LEU A 146 5.16 13.02 2.26
CA LEU A 146 5.51 14.39 1.91
C LEU A 146 4.94 14.69 0.51
N MET A 147 4.14 15.75 0.42
CA MET A 147 3.39 16.15 -0.77
C MET A 147 3.74 17.57 -1.20
N ALA A 148 3.69 17.85 -2.49
CA ALA A 148 3.74 19.21 -3.01
C ALA A 148 2.43 19.98 -2.68
N THR A 149 2.56 21.26 -2.33
CA THR A 149 1.42 22.16 -2.12
C THR A 149 1.01 22.89 -3.40
N ASP A 150 1.90 22.92 -4.38
CA ASP A 150 1.71 23.55 -5.69
C ASP A 150 2.53 22.82 -6.75
N ARG A 151 2.28 23.14 -8.02
CA ARG A 151 2.93 22.48 -9.15
C ARG A 151 4.39 22.92 -9.38
N GLU A 152 4.83 24.01 -8.76
CA GLU A 152 6.20 24.51 -8.92
C GLU A 152 7.20 23.75 -8.04
N HIS A 153 6.73 23.11 -6.97
CA HIS A 153 7.55 22.39 -5.98
C HIS A 153 7.48 20.87 -6.11
N MET A 154 7.15 20.37 -7.32
CA MET A 154 7.06 18.94 -7.60
C MET A 154 8.40 18.27 -7.91
N GLU A 155 9.48 19.05 -8.08
CA GLU A 155 10.84 18.56 -8.32
C GLU A 155 11.71 18.54 -7.06
#